data_5d0f4c978cd773c38727e3fd67cf8afa
#
_entry.id   5d0f4c978cd773c38727e3fd67cf8afa
#
_cell.length_a   1.000
_cell.length_b   1.000
_cell.length_c   1.000
_cell.angle_alpha   90.00
_cell.angle_beta   90.00
_cell.angle_gamma   90.00
#
_symmetry.space_group_name_H-M   'P 1'
#
loop_
_entity.id
_entity.type
_entity.pdbx_description
1 polymer ?
#
loop_
_entity_poly.entity_id
_entity_poly.type
_entity_poly.pdbx_seq_one_letter_code
_entity_poly.pdbx_strand_id
1 'polypeptide(L)'
;MFREYCLSLPGTTEEVKWGDNLCFMVEKKIYVISSLDAGTLALKCNPEEFDELTARDGITQAFHLAKRHWIGLAGLEVMPVAELKRRIAESRAFVIRKLPKKIQEKYADL
;
A
#
# COMPACT_ATOMS: atom_id res chain seq x y z
N MET A 1 4.71 -14.92 0.69
CA MET A 1 5.61 -14.02 -0.03
C MET A 1 5.17 -12.55 0.11
N PHE A 2 3.94 -12.23 -0.23
CA PHE A 2 3.42 -10.87 -0.12
C PHE A 2 3.46 -10.34 1.33
N ARG A 3 2.89 -11.08 2.27
CA ARG A 3 2.86 -10.68 3.68
C ARG A 3 4.27 -10.57 4.25
N GLU A 4 5.11 -11.54 3.93
CA GLU A 4 6.50 -11.56 4.39
C GLU A 4 7.27 -10.34 3.88
N TYR A 5 7.03 -9.97 2.63
CA TYR A 5 7.67 -8.78 2.06
C TYR A 5 7.25 -7.51 2.82
N CYS A 6 5.94 -7.34 3.05
CA CYS A 6 5.45 -6.17 3.79
C CYS A 6 6.08 -6.11 5.19
N LEU A 7 6.09 -7.24 5.89
CA LEU A 7 6.64 -7.29 7.24
C LEU A 7 8.17 -7.10 7.27
N SER A 8 8.84 -7.30 6.13
CA SER A 8 10.28 -7.06 6.04
C SER A 8 10.60 -5.57 5.97
N LEU A 9 9.64 -4.73 5.60
CA LEU A 9 9.87 -3.29 5.52
C LEU A 9 9.93 -2.72 6.95
N PRO A 10 10.99 -1.94 7.26
CA PRO A 10 11.22 -1.48 8.65
C PRO A 10 10.03 -0.73 9.23
N GLY A 11 9.72 -1.05 10.48
CA GLY A 11 8.63 -0.40 11.22
C GLY A 11 7.24 -0.87 10.87
N THR A 12 7.10 -1.87 10.00
CA THR A 12 5.79 -2.37 9.60
C THR A 12 5.16 -3.24 10.66
N THR A 13 3.89 -2.95 10.94
CA THR A 13 3.03 -3.79 11.77
C THR A 13 1.83 -4.20 10.95
N GLU A 14 1.10 -5.22 11.40
CA GLU A 14 -0.11 -5.66 10.71
C GLU A 14 -1.26 -5.81 11.70
N GLU A 15 -2.46 -5.63 11.21
CA GLU A 15 -3.66 -5.76 12.03
C GLU A 15 -4.86 -6.04 11.14
N VAL A 16 -5.74 -6.95 11.57
CA VAL A 16 -6.99 -7.19 10.85
C VAL A 16 -8.00 -6.15 11.29
N LYS A 17 -8.60 -5.45 10.34
CA LYS A 17 -9.58 -4.40 10.58
C LYS A 17 -10.82 -4.62 9.74
N TRP A 18 -11.94 -4.07 10.17
CA TRP A 18 -13.19 -4.07 9.41
C TRP A 18 -13.59 -5.48 8.93
N GLY A 19 -13.47 -6.45 9.83
CA GLY A 19 -13.84 -7.83 9.57
C GLY A 19 -12.71 -8.66 8.98
N ASP A 20 -12.42 -8.51 7.71
CA ASP A 20 -11.50 -9.38 6.99
C ASP A 20 -10.40 -8.66 6.21
N ASN A 21 -10.07 -7.43 6.60
CA ASN A 21 -9.02 -6.67 5.92
C ASN A 21 -7.73 -6.69 6.73
N LEU A 22 -6.68 -7.31 6.16
CA LEU A 22 -5.35 -7.29 6.75
C LEU A 22 -4.66 -6.01 6.32
N CYS A 23 -4.39 -5.14 7.29
CA CYS A 23 -3.79 -3.84 7.05
C CYS A 23 -2.33 -3.82 7.48
N PHE A 24 -1.45 -3.34 6.61
CA PHE A 24 -0.05 -3.14 6.94
C PHE A 24 0.17 -1.66 7.20
N MET A 25 0.84 -1.35 8.31
CA MET A 25 0.96 0.01 8.82
C MET A 25 2.40 0.35 9.17
N VAL A 26 2.70 1.65 9.10
CA VAL A 26 3.93 2.21 9.67
C VAL A 26 3.51 3.41 10.53
N GLU A 27 4.01 3.46 11.76
CA GLU A 27 3.61 4.48 12.74
C GLU A 27 2.09 4.60 12.85
N LYS A 28 1.42 3.44 12.87
CA LYS A 28 -0.05 3.34 12.98
C LYS A 28 -0.83 3.90 11.78
N LYS A 29 -0.13 4.20 10.68
CA LYS A 29 -0.77 4.67 9.45
C LYS A 29 -0.76 3.56 8.41
N ILE A 30 -1.93 3.28 7.83
CA ILE A 30 -2.09 2.19 6.87
C ILE A 30 -1.45 2.55 5.53
N TYR A 31 -0.70 1.62 4.94
CA TYR A 31 -0.15 1.80 3.59
C TYR A 31 -0.52 0.66 2.64
N VAL A 32 -1.02 -0.46 3.15
CA VAL A 32 -1.58 -1.54 2.32
C VAL A 32 -2.79 -2.11 3.03
N ILE A 33 -3.85 -2.33 2.27
CA ILE A 33 -5.04 -3.05 2.76
C ILE A 33 -5.20 -4.28 1.88
N SER A 34 -5.22 -5.46 2.50
CA SER A 34 -5.42 -6.73 1.80
C SER A 34 -6.73 -7.34 2.26
N SER A 35 -7.69 -7.49 1.34
CA SER A 35 -8.93 -8.17 1.66
C SER A 35 -8.67 -9.67 1.68
N LEU A 36 -8.81 -10.29 2.84
CA LEU A 36 -8.57 -11.72 3.00
C LEU A 36 -9.64 -12.54 2.28
N ASP A 37 -10.84 -11.98 2.17
CA ASP A 37 -11.97 -12.64 1.54
C ASP A 37 -11.93 -12.50 0.02
N ALA A 38 -11.79 -11.28 -0.48
CA ALA A 38 -11.83 -11.01 -1.92
C ALA A 38 -10.49 -11.16 -2.63
N GLY A 39 -9.39 -11.19 -1.90
CA GLY A 39 -8.06 -11.28 -2.49
C GLY A 39 -7.56 -10.00 -3.15
N THR A 40 -8.23 -8.88 -2.88
CA THR A 40 -7.87 -7.59 -3.47
C THR A 40 -6.89 -6.83 -2.59
N LEU A 41 -6.20 -5.86 -3.19
CA LEU A 41 -5.26 -4.99 -2.48
C LEU A 41 -5.60 -3.53 -2.72
N ALA A 42 -5.29 -2.67 -1.75
CA ALA A 42 -5.33 -1.24 -1.94
C ALA A 42 -3.98 -0.66 -1.53
N LEU A 43 -3.43 0.20 -2.36
CA LEU A 43 -2.11 0.83 -2.17
C LEU A 43 -2.22 2.32 -2.44
N LYS A 44 -1.40 3.12 -1.74
CA LYS A 44 -1.29 4.53 -2.09
C LYS A 44 -0.43 4.67 -3.35
N CYS A 45 -0.76 5.66 -4.17
CA CYS A 45 -0.01 5.94 -5.38
C CYS A 45 0.23 7.43 -5.54
N ASN A 46 1.14 7.79 -6.44
CA ASN A 46 1.33 9.18 -6.82
C ASN A 46 0.12 9.60 -7.65
N PRO A 47 -0.58 10.69 -7.28
CA PRO A 47 -1.75 11.14 -8.05
C PRO A 47 -1.43 11.38 -9.53
N GLU A 48 -0.21 11.75 -9.86
CA GLU A 48 0.21 11.97 -11.26
C GLU A 48 0.25 10.67 -12.06
N GLU A 49 0.39 9.53 -11.41
CA GLU A 49 0.40 8.22 -12.06
C GLU A 49 -0.97 7.55 -12.08
N PHE A 50 -1.95 8.14 -11.39
CA PHE A 50 -3.24 7.50 -11.19
C PHE A 50 -3.93 7.11 -12.49
N ASP A 51 -4.00 8.04 -13.45
CA ASP A 51 -4.70 7.77 -14.72
C ASP A 51 -4.03 6.66 -15.51
N GLU A 52 -2.70 6.64 -15.54
CA GLU A 52 -1.93 5.62 -16.22
C GLU A 52 -2.12 4.25 -15.57
N LEU A 53 -2.08 4.22 -14.23
CA LEU A 53 -2.24 2.98 -13.49
C LEU A 53 -3.65 2.41 -13.67
N THR A 54 -4.67 3.24 -13.53
CA THR A 54 -6.06 2.78 -13.63
C THR A 54 -6.49 2.46 -15.06
N ALA A 55 -5.69 2.82 -16.05
CA ALA A 55 -5.93 2.38 -17.41
C ALA A 55 -5.54 0.90 -17.62
N ARG A 56 -4.78 0.34 -16.70
CA ARG A 56 -4.37 -1.07 -16.76
C ARG A 56 -5.48 -1.97 -16.24
N ASP A 57 -5.62 -3.14 -16.87
CA ASP A 57 -6.63 -4.12 -16.44
C ASP A 57 -6.39 -4.54 -14.99
N GLY A 58 -7.46 -4.59 -14.21
CA GLY A 58 -7.39 -5.02 -12.83
C GLY A 58 -6.98 -3.94 -11.83
N ILE A 59 -6.75 -2.71 -12.29
CA ILE A 59 -6.39 -1.60 -11.40
C ILE A 59 -7.47 -0.53 -11.48
N THR A 60 -8.04 -0.17 -10.33
CA THR A 60 -9.13 0.82 -10.26
C THR A 60 -8.88 1.77 -9.10
N GLN A 61 -9.74 2.78 -8.97
CA GLN A 61 -9.78 3.61 -7.76
C GLN A 61 -10.15 2.70 -6.58
N ALA A 62 -9.39 2.75 -5.50
CA ALA A 62 -9.70 1.97 -4.31
C ALA A 62 -10.99 2.49 -3.68
N PHE A 63 -11.90 1.56 -3.34
CA PHE A 63 -13.23 1.87 -2.85
C PHE A 63 -13.15 2.54 -1.47
N HIS A 64 -13.91 3.63 -1.29
CA HIS A 64 -14.01 4.39 -0.03
C HIS A 64 -12.71 5.06 0.44
N LEU A 65 -11.69 5.15 -0.41
CA LEU A 65 -10.44 5.80 -0.06
C LEU A 65 -10.24 7.08 -0.89
N ALA A 66 -9.29 7.91 -0.47
CA ALA A 66 -9.06 9.20 -1.10
C ALA A 66 -8.83 9.07 -2.60
N LYS A 67 -9.65 9.76 -3.37
CA LYS A 67 -9.61 9.72 -4.83
C LYS A 67 -8.23 10.12 -5.35
N ARG A 68 -7.74 9.37 -6.35
CA ARG A 68 -6.45 9.56 -7.02
C ARG A 68 -5.23 9.29 -6.14
N HIS A 69 -5.42 9.08 -4.84
CA HIS A 69 -4.31 8.77 -3.91
C HIS A 69 -4.21 7.30 -3.58
N TRP A 70 -5.22 6.51 -3.93
CA TRP A 70 -5.25 5.08 -3.66
C TRP A 70 -5.72 4.32 -4.89
N ILE A 71 -5.02 3.23 -5.21
CA ILE A 71 -5.46 2.32 -6.27
C ILE A 71 -5.86 0.99 -5.65
N GLY A 72 -6.80 0.31 -6.29
CA GLY A 72 -7.22 -1.03 -5.93
C GLY A 72 -6.73 -2.01 -6.98
N LEU A 73 -6.10 -3.10 -6.55
CA LEU A 73 -5.67 -4.19 -7.41
C LEU A 73 -6.62 -5.36 -7.25
N ALA A 74 -7.07 -5.93 -8.37
CA ALA A 74 -7.99 -7.06 -8.34
C ALA A 74 -7.36 -8.32 -7.73
N GLY A 75 -6.04 -8.41 -7.72
CA GLY A 75 -5.32 -9.54 -7.13
C GLY A 75 -3.83 -9.31 -7.21
N LEU A 76 -3.07 -10.25 -6.64
CA LEU A 76 -1.61 -10.15 -6.62
C LEU A 76 -0.98 -10.28 -8.02
N GLU A 77 -1.69 -10.92 -8.94
CA GLU A 77 -1.20 -11.20 -10.29
C GLU A 77 -1.42 -10.04 -11.27
N VAL A 78 -2.03 -8.95 -10.83
CA VAL A 78 -2.35 -7.82 -11.69
C VAL A 78 -1.10 -7.14 -12.24
N MET A 79 0.02 -7.24 -11.52
CA MET A 79 1.29 -6.70 -11.99
C MET A 79 2.42 -7.67 -11.63
N PRO A 80 3.59 -7.56 -12.31
CA PRO A 80 4.74 -8.41 -11.98
C PRO A 80 5.15 -8.25 -10.52
N VAL A 81 5.67 -9.32 -9.93
CA VAL A 81 6.08 -9.32 -8.52
C VAL A 81 7.05 -8.17 -8.20
N ALA A 82 8.01 -7.92 -9.08
CA ALA A 82 8.99 -6.86 -8.86
C ALA A 82 8.33 -5.47 -8.81
N GLU A 83 7.35 -5.25 -9.69
CA GLU A 83 6.59 -3.99 -9.68
C GLU A 83 5.72 -3.89 -8.44
N LEU A 84 5.06 -4.99 -8.06
CA LEU A 84 4.23 -5.00 -6.85
C LEU A 84 5.05 -4.64 -5.62
N LYS A 85 6.22 -5.23 -5.46
CA LYS A 85 7.11 -4.92 -4.34
C LYS A 85 7.50 -3.46 -4.32
N ARG A 86 7.85 -2.90 -5.49
CA ARG A 86 8.22 -1.50 -5.61
C ARG A 86 7.05 -0.59 -5.24
N ARG A 87 5.83 -0.93 -5.69
CA ARG A 87 4.64 -0.14 -5.38
C ARG A 87 4.28 -0.20 -3.91
N ILE A 88 4.47 -1.35 -3.27
CA ILE A 88 4.24 -1.48 -1.82
C ILE A 88 5.22 -0.59 -1.05
N ALA A 89 6.49 -0.65 -1.39
CA ALA A 89 7.52 0.17 -0.75
C ALA A 89 7.24 1.66 -0.96
N GLU A 90 6.79 2.05 -2.15
CA GLU A 90 6.44 3.42 -2.48
C GLU A 90 5.24 3.89 -1.65
N SER A 91 4.22 3.04 -1.50
CA SER A 91 3.06 3.37 -0.68
C SER A 91 3.47 3.68 0.76
N ARG A 92 4.36 2.86 1.32
CA ARG A 92 4.91 3.09 2.65
C ARG A 92 5.66 4.43 2.71
N ALA A 93 6.47 4.72 1.69
CA ALA A 93 7.22 5.97 1.63
C ALA A 93 6.31 7.20 1.62
N PHE A 94 5.19 7.13 0.90
CA PHE A 94 4.21 8.22 0.88
C PHE A 94 3.64 8.49 2.27
N VAL A 95 3.35 7.44 3.03
CA VAL A 95 2.85 7.58 4.40
C VAL A 95 3.91 8.23 5.28
N ILE A 96 5.16 7.77 5.19
CA ILE A 96 6.25 8.29 6.01
C ILE A 96 6.48 9.78 5.74
N ARG A 97 6.41 10.22 4.47
CA ARG A 97 6.61 11.62 4.11
C ARG A 97 5.63 12.57 4.74
N LYS A 98 4.47 12.07 5.18
CA LYS A 98 3.44 12.90 5.83
C LYS A 98 3.56 12.90 7.35
N LEU A 99 4.50 12.17 7.90
CA LEU A 99 4.73 12.13 9.34
C LEU A 99 5.56 13.35 9.77
N PRO A 100 5.54 13.70 11.08
CA PRO A 100 6.43 14.75 11.57
C PRO A 100 7.87 14.44 11.24
N LYS A 101 8.66 15.46 10.95
CA LYS A 101 10.07 15.28 10.56
C LYS A 101 10.87 14.45 11.56
N LYS A 102 10.62 14.65 12.84
CA LYS A 102 11.31 13.91 13.88
C LYS A 102 11.10 12.41 13.75
N ILE A 103 9.90 12.02 13.37
CA ILE A 103 9.56 10.61 13.16
C ILE A 103 10.15 10.13 11.83
N GLN A 104 10.13 10.96 10.79
CA GLN A 104 10.72 10.61 9.50
C GLN A 104 12.20 10.25 9.63
N GLU A 105 12.91 10.90 10.54
CA GLU A 105 14.33 10.65 10.75
C GLU A 105 14.64 9.21 11.15
N LYS A 106 13.70 8.54 11.81
CA LYS A 106 13.85 7.13 12.17
C LYS A 106 14.03 6.23 10.94
N TYR A 107 13.53 6.66 9.81
CA TYR A 107 13.48 5.87 8.59
C TYR A 107 14.44 6.37 7.50
N ALA A 108 15.18 7.44 7.80
CA ALA A 108 16.04 8.07 6.80
C ALA A 108 17.16 7.16 6.30
N ASP A 109 17.66 6.27 7.16
CA ASP A 109 18.78 5.37 6.84
C ASP A 109 18.32 3.93 6.56
N LEU A 110 17.02 3.73 6.33
CA LEU A 110 16.47 2.37 6.17
C LEU A 110 15.99 2.11 4.75
#